data_efd88c86ea69cdf666de0392323883e4
#
_entry.id   efd88c86ea69cdf666de0392323883e4
#
_cell.length_a   1.000
_cell.length_b   1.000
_cell.length_c   1.000
_cell.angle_alpha   90.00
_cell.angle_beta   90.00
_cell.angle_gamma   90.00
#
_symmetry.space_group_name_H-M   'P 1'
#
loop_
_entity.id
_entity.type
_entity.pdbx_description
1 polymer ?
#
loop_
_entity_poly.entity_id
_entity_poly.type
_entity_poly.pdbx_seq_one_letter_code
_entity_poly.pdbx_strand_id
1 'polypeptide(L)'
;MVEKLDRRGFIMVSLGAVVLLDSQFLSCGGKNDMTAFLYSDIYLRHLTGDGHPEKPERLTSIYNRLNQSEWYGDLTLIRPESANLDVISLVHSHDYIETVRKECEAGYTSLSTGDTVICGESYAVALEAAGGVCSAVDAVFEEKAKNAFCAVRPPGHHATPDRGMGFCVFNNVAIAARYAQRKYNAERVLIADWDVHHGNGTQDTFYTDGSVFFMSTHQSPLYPGTGKIEETGAGDGEGATMNRPFPAGAGNSEIIGAFRDDLLPAARAFRPDFTLISAGFDSRVDDPLGSFEVDDDGFRELTEIMLEIAHVSGGGRLVSVLEGGYNIEGIARAAEAHVDELFKA
;
A
#
# COMPACT_ATOMS: atom_id res chain seq x y z
N MET A 1 84.42 -24.90 -9.88
CA MET A 1 84.12 -26.05 -9.06
C MET A 1 82.64 -25.88 -8.67
N VAL A 2 81.72 -26.24 -9.49
CA VAL A 2 81.00 -27.49 -9.62
C VAL A 2 80.59 -28.12 -8.29
N GLU A 3 79.37 -28.10 -8.07
CA GLU A 3 78.48 -29.16 -7.62
C GLU A 3 77.23 -28.53 -6.98
N LYS A 4 76.18 -28.90 -7.26
CA LYS A 4 75.19 -29.85 -7.80
C LYS A 4 73.82 -29.51 -7.22
N LEU A 5 72.90 -29.40 -8.12
CA LEU A 5 71.43 -29.45 -7.75
C LEU A 5 71.14 -30.73 -6.98
N ASP A 6 70.25 -30.65 -5.98
CA ASP A 6 69.31 -31.72 -5.79
C ASP A 6 67.90 -31.18 -5.57
N ARG A 7 67.00 -31.81 -6.30
CA ARG A 7 65.55 -31.53 -6.37
C ARG A 7 64.85 -32.24 -5.23
N ARG A 8 63.99 -31.58 -4.53
CA ARG A 8 62.64 -32.05 -4.21
C ARG A 8 61.87 -30.92 -3.57
N GLY A 9 61.12 -30.22 -4.43
CA GLY A 9 60.10 -29.30 -3.99
C GLY A 9 58.96 -29.99 -3.30
N PHE A 10 58.67 -29.61 -2.07
CA PHE A 10 57.40 -29.87 -1.45
C PHE A 10 56.63 -28.54 -1.44
N ILE A 11 55.66 -28.48 -2.33
CA ILE A 11 54.64 -27.40 -2.23
C ILE A 11 53.72 -27.82 -1.10
N MET A 12 53.84 -27.10 0.03
CA MET A 12 52.81 -27.12 1.05
C MET A 12 51.67 -26.26 0.57
N VAL A 13 50.61 -26.90 0.07
CA VAL A 13 49.28 -26.25 -0.09
C VAL A 13 48.66 -26.24 1.29
N SER A 14 48.67 -25.06 1.94
CA SER A 14 47.86 -24.85 3.12
C SER A 14 46.38 -24.84 2.67
N LEU A 15 45.65 -25.90 3.01
CA LEU A 15 44.19 -25.86 3.00
C LEU A 15 43.76 -24.85 4.06
N GLY A 16 43.41 -23.67 3.59
CA GLY A 16 42.63 -22.73 4.35
C GLY A 16 41.25 -23.33 4.55
N ALA A 17 40.93 -23.73 5.76
CA ALA A 17 39.57 -24.03 6.17
C ALA A 17 38.74 -22.77 5.99
N VAL A 18 37.89 -22.74 4.97
CA VAL A 18 36.80 -21.78 4.89
C VAL A 18 35.82 -22.20 5.97
N VAL A 19 35.89 -21.52 7.12
CA VAL A 19 34.85 -21.57 8.12
C VAL A 19 33.70 -20.76 7.55
N LEU A 20 32.73 -21.46 6.95
CA LEU A 20 31.40 -20.91 6.73
C LEU A 20 30.83 -20.67 8.14
N LEU A 21 30.92 -19.41 8.59
CA LEU A 21 30.12 -18.92 9.69
C LEU A 21 28.68 -18.91 9.17
N ASP A 22 27.97 -20.01 9.39
CA ASP A 22 26.52 -20.01 9.47
C ASP A 22 26.14 -19.03 10.57
N SER A 23 25.85 -17.79 10.19
CA SER A 23 25.18 -16.86 11.05
C SER A 23 23.74 -17.33 11.23
N GLN A 24 23.55 -18.32 12.09
CA GLN A 24 22.28 -18.57 12.72
C GLN A 24 22.00 -17.33 13.60
N PHE A 25 21.33 -16.35 13.05
CA PHE A 25 20.60 -15.38 13.84
C PHE A 25 19.56 -16.17 14.64
N LEU A 26 19.89 -16.47 15.88
CA LEU A 26 18.92 -16.87 16.88
C LEU A 26 18.00 -15.66 17.12
N SER A 27 16.95 -15.52 16.29
CA SER A 27 15.79 -14.72 16.62
C SER A 27 15.07 -15.44 17.76
N CYS A 28 15.31 -15.01 18.99
CA CYS A 28 14.47 -15.30 20.15
C CYS A 28 13.35 -14.24 20.24
N GLY A 29 12.51 -14.18 19.25
CA GLY A 29 11.21 -13.51 19.24
C GLY A 29 10.29 -14.38 18.39
N GLY A 30 9.04 -14.56 18.79
CA GLY A 30 8.08 -15.37 18.04
C GLY A 30 7.99 -14.86 16.61
N LYS A 31 7.92 -15.75 15.63
CA LYS A 31 7.94 -15.46 14.19
C LYS A 31 6.81 -14.51 13.67
N ASN A 32 5.93 -14.03 14.54
CA ASN A 32 4.70 -13.30 14.22
C ASN A 32 4.67 -11.83 14.69
N ASP A 33 5.74 -11.26 15.23
CA ASP A 33 5.68 -9.94 15.87
C ASP A 33 6.29 -8.80 15.04
N MET A 34 6.59 -9.02 13.75
CA MET A 34 7.30 -8.03 12.94
C MET A 34 6.38 -7.29 11.97
N THR A 35 6.54 -5.98 11.89
CA THR A 35 5.94 -5.14 10.85
C THR A 35 6.78 -5.19 9.59
N ALA A 36 6.14 -5.38 8.43
CA ALA A 36 6.84 -5.34 7.15
C ALA A 36 6.77 -3.95 6.52
N PHE A 37 7.83 -3.59 5.79
CA PHE A 37 7.90 -2.35 5.03
C PHE A 37 8.29 -2.64 3.59
N LEU A 38 7.47 -2.13 2.66
CA LEU A 38 7.72 -2.19 1.23
C LEU A 38 8.10 -0.81 0.71
N TYR A 39 9.30 -0.72 0.14
CA TYR A 39 9.79 0.43 -0.62
C TYR A 39 10.73 -0.04 -1.72
N SER A 40 10.74 0.65 -2.85
CA SER A 40 11.71 0.42 -3.93
C SER A 40 11.98 1.70 -4.72
N ASP A 41 13.25 1.90 -5.10
CA ASP A 41 13.66 3.03 -5.94
C ASP A 41 13.01 2.99 -7.34
N ILE A 42 12.46 1.85 -7.77
CA ILE A 42 11.75 1.75 -9.04
C ILE A 42 10.53 2.67 -9.08
N TYR A 43 9.87 2.88 -7.95
CA TYR A 43 8.69 3.76 -7.85
C TYR A 43 9.02 5.23 -8.14
N LEU A 44 10.30 5.63 -8.02
CA LEU A 44 10.77 6.97 -8.35
C LEU A 44 10.82 7.22 -9.86
N ARG A 45 10.77 6.16 -10.69
CA ARG A 45 10.80 6.26 -12.16
C ARG A 45 9.46 6.63 -12.79
N HIS A 46 8.38 6.60 -12.03
CA HIS A 46 7.11 7.17 -12.46
C HIS A 46 7.22 8.71 -12.37
N LEU A 47 7.56 9.33 -13.52
CA LEU A 47 7.78 10.77 -13.62
C LEU A 47 6.51 11.46 -14.10
N THR A 48 6.04 12.39 -13.30
CA THR A 48 4.78 13.13 -13.55
C THR A 48 5.01 14.56 -14.03
N GLY A 49 6.29 14.95 -14.19
CA GLY A 49 6.68 16.29 -14.65
C GLY A 49 6.84 17.29 -13.51
N ASP A 50 7.47 18.44 -13.89
CA ASP A 50 7.79 19.50 -12.93
C ASP A 50 6.52 20.12 -12.33
N GLY A 51 6.49 20.28 -11.02
CA GLY A 51 5.40 20.92 -10.31
C GLY A 51 4.16 20.04 -10.07
N HIS A 52 4.16 18.80 -10.56
CA HIS A 52 3.07 17.87 -10.27
C HIS A 52 3.06 17.49 -8.77
N PRO A 53 1.88 17.49 -8.10
CA PRO A 53 1.81 17.17 -6.66
C PRO A 53 2.18 15.70 -6.37
N GLU A 54 1.72 14.77 -7.20
CA GLU A 54 2.10 13.36 -7.13
C GLU A 54 3.47 13.18 -7.79
N LYS A 55 4.55 13.13 -7.02
CA LYS A 55 5.93 13.15 -7.46
C LYS A 55 6.84 12.26 -6.63
N PRO A 56 8.02 11.86 -7.15
CA PRO A 56 8.95 10.94 -6.48
C PRO A 56 9.35 11.37 -5.07
N GLU A 57 9.43 12.67 -4.80
CA GLU A 57 9.84 13.22 -3.51
C GLU A 57 8.91 12.83 -2.36
N ARG A 58 7.65 12.49 -2.65
CA ARG A 58 6.70 11.93 -1.67
C ARG A 58 7.27 10.67 -1.01
N LEU A 59 7.72 9.70 -1.82
CA LEU A 59 8.32 8.46 -1.31
C LEU A 59 9.69 8.68 -0.67
N THR A 60 10.52 9.52 -1.28
CA THR A 60 11.85 9.80 -0.75
C THR A 60 11.77 10.43 0.64
N SER A 61 10.78 11.31 0.88
CA SER A 61 10.58 11.93 2.20
C SER A 61 10.11 10.89 3.24
N ILE A 62 9.15 10.02 2.89
CA ILE A 62 8.72 8.93 3.76
C ILE A 62 9.90 8.02 4.10
N TYR A 63 10.62 7.52 3.09
CA TYR A 63 11.76 6.63 3.30
C TYR A 63 12.82 7.26 4.22
N ASN A 64 13.22 8.51 3.93
CA ASN A 64 14.23 9.20 4.73
C ASN A 64 13.78 9.40 6.18
N ARG A 65 12.51 9.66 6.40
CA ARG A 65 11.94 9.83 7.73
C ARG A 65 11.92 8.51 8.50
N LEU A 66 11.39 7.45 7.91
CA LEU A 66 11.31 6.13 8.56
C LEU A 66 12.71 5.56 8.84
N ASN A 67 13.66 5.73 7.90
CA ASN A 67 15.03 5.24 8.06
C ASN A 67 15.81 5.92 9.22
N GLN A 68 15.30 7.03 9.75
CA GLN A 68 15.88 7.70 10.92
C GLN A 68 15.23 7.24 12.25
N SER A 69 14.14 6.48 12.21
CA SER A 69 13.47 5.99 13.39
C SER A 69 14.27 4.85 14.04
N GLU A 70 14.27 4.79 15.37
CA GLU A 70 15.05 3.80 16.13
C GLU A 70 14.64 2.35 15.81
N TRP A 71 13.37 2.14 15.48
CA TRP A 71 12.79 0.83 15.17
C TRP A 71 12.94 0.42 13.69
N TYR A 72 13.47 1.28 12.80
CA TYR A 72 13.56 0.96 11.37
C TYR A 72 14.34 -0.32 11.08
N GLY A 73 15.41 -0.57 11.85
CA GLY A 73 16.24 -1.77 11.73
C GLY A 73 15.53 -3.08 12.09
N ASP A 74 14.40 -3.00 12.77
CA ASP A 74 13.59 -4.14 13.18
C ASP A 74 12.43 -4.45 12.21
N LEU A 75 12.24 -3.62 11.18
CA LEU A 75 11.26 -3.88 10.13
C LEU A 75 11.68 -5.03 9.20
N THR A 76 10.72 -5.83 8.79
CA THR A 76 10.91 -6.81 7.72
C THR A 76 10.81 -6.11 6.36
N LEU A 77 11.94 -5.92 5.67
CA LEU A 77 11.94 -5.28 4.35
C LEU A 77 11.44 -6.24 3.27
N ILE A 78 10.38 -5.86 2.57
CA ILE A 78 9.83 -6.61 1.43
C ILE A 78 10.51 -6.13 0.15
N ARG A 79 10.94 -7.08 -0.68
CA ARG A 79 11.33 -6.80 -2.06
C ARG A 79 10.12 -6.98 -2.95
N PRO A 80 9.75 -5.95 -3.75
CA PRO A 80 8.63 -6.10 -4.67
C PRO A 80 8.95 -7.12 -5.76
N GLU A 81 7.94 -7.87 -6.17
CA GLU A 81 7.94 -8.66 -7.38
C GLU A 81 6.92 -8.05 -8.33
N SER A 82 7.27 -7.88 -9.61
CA SER A 82 6.37 -7.28 -10.59
C SER A 82 5.14 -8.17 -10.80
N ALA A 83 3.95 -7.59 -10.74
CA ALA A 83 2.72 -8.33 -11.01
C ALA A 83 2.67 -8.80 -12.47
N ASN A 84 2.26 -10.03 -12.69
CA ASN A 84 1.92 -10.51 -14.02
C ASN A 84 0.51 -10.05 -14.44
N LEU A 85 0.18 -10.23 -15.72
CA LEU A 85 -1.11 -9.79 -16.25
C LEU A 85 -2.31 -10.50 -15.60
N ASP A 86 -2.13 -11.76 -15.18
CA ASP A 86 -3.20 -12.51 -14.51
C ASP A 86 -3.57 -11.92 -13.16
N VAL A 87 -2.63 -11.27 -12.48
CA VAL A 87 -2.86 -10.57 -11.21
C VAL A 87 -3.56 -9.24 -11.45
N ILE A 88 -3.09 -8.43 -12.41
CA ILE A 88 -3.72 -7.14 -12.73
C ILE A 88 -5.15 -7.34 -13.26
N SER A 89 -5.39 -8.38 -14.05
CA SER A 89 -6.71 -8.71 -14.61
C SER A 89 -7.71 -9.27 -13.60
N LEU A 90 -7.32 -9.44 -12.33
CA LEU A 90 -8.28 -9.69 -11.25
C LEU A 90 -9.24 -8.50 -11.03
N VAL A 91 -8.82 -7.29 -11.42
CA VAL A 91 -9.56 -6.04 -11.25
C VAL A 91 -9.76 -5.33 -12.59
N HIS A 92 -8.71 -5.21 -13.39
CA HIS A 92 -8.72 -4.40 -14.59
C HIS A 92 -8.98 -5.22 -15.86
N SER A 93 -9.73 -4.65 -16.80
CA SER A 93 -9.96 -5.29 -18.09
C SER A 93 -8.67 -5.38 -18.90
N HIS A 94 -8.55 -6.41 -19.72
CA HIS A 94 -7.40 -6.59 -20.63
C HIS A 94 -7.22 -5.41 -21.57
N ASP A 95 -8.31 -4.82 -22.07
CA ASP A 95 -8.27 -3.67 -22.97
C ASP A 95 -7.67 -2.44 -22.28
N TYR A 96 -8.03 -2.20 -21.02
CA TYR A 96 -7.45 -1.11 -20.24
C TYR A 96 -5.95 -1.34 -19.94
N ILE A 97 -5.58 -2.54 -19.51
CA ILE A 97 -4.17 -2.88 -19.25
C ILE A 97 -3.32 -2.67 -20.50
N GLU A 98 -3.83 -3.12 -21.64
CA GLU A 98 -3.14 -2.95 -22.93
C GLU A 98 -3.10 -1.48 -23.38
N THR A 99 -4.12 -0.68 -23.08
CA THR A 99 -4.12 0.77 -23.31
C THR A 99 -3.01 1.45 -22.51
N VAL A 100 -2.91 1.19 -21.21
CA VAL A 100 -1.83 1.74 -20.37
C VAL A 100 -0.46 1.37 -20.90
N ARG A 101 -0.25 0.10 -21.25
CA ARG A 101 1.02 -0.38 -21.80
C ARG A 101 1.39 0.38 -23.08
N LYS A 102 0.48 0.44 -24.06
CA LYS A 102 0.72 1.08 -25.35
C LYS A 102 0.98 2.57 -25.24
N GLU A 103 0.22 3.26 -24.39
CA GLU A 103 0.36 4.72 -24.23
C GLU A 103 1.68 5.07 -23.54
N CYS A 104 2.13 4.30 -22.55
CA CYS A 104 3.46 4.46 -21.98
C CYS A 104 4.56 4.19 -23.01
N GLU A 105 4.49 3.09 -23.76
CA GLU A 105 5.48 2.74 -24.80
C GLU A 105 5.51 3.77 -25.94
N ALA A 106 4.38 4.38 -26.27
CA ALA A 106 4.28 5.43 -27.27
C ALA A 106 4.76 6.81 -26.78
N GLY A 107 5.09 6.94 -25.47
CA GLY A 107 5.56 8.18 -24.87
C GLY A 107 4.45 9.21 -24.63
N TYR A 108 3.23 8.78 -24.39
CA TYR A 108 2.15 9.68 -23.99
C TYR A 108 2.47 10.25 -22.60
N THR A 109 2.00 11.46 -22.36
CA THR A 109 2.19 12.18 -21.10
C THR A 109 0.99 12.10 -20.15
N SER A 110 -0.13 11.55 -20.62
CA SER A 110 -1.31 11.25 -19.81
C SER A 110 -2.10 10.10 -20.43
N LEU A 111 -2.82 9.34 -19.60
CA LEU A 111 -3.73 8.29 -20.06
C LEU A 111 -4.93 8.90 -20.80
N SER A 112 -5.29 8.32 -21.95
CA SER A 112 -6.48 8.74 -22.71
C SER A 112 -7.78 8.45 -21.99
N THR A 113 -7.76 7.59 -20.97
CA THR A 113 -8.93 7.20 -20.19
C THR A 113 -9.30 8.20 -19.10
N GLY A 114 -8.40 9.10 -18.71
CA GLY A 114 -8.62 10.06 -17.61
C GLY A 114 -7.58 11.17 -17.57
N ASP A 115 -7.30 11.65 -16.36
CA ASP A 115 -6.41 12.77 -16.03
C ASP A 115 -5.07 12.32 -15.45
N THR A 116 -4.79 11.02 -15.44
CA THR A 116 -3.56 10.47 -14.89
C THR A 116 -2.37 10.74 -15.80
N VAL A 117 -1.37 11.47 -15.26
CA VAL A 117 -0.09 11.71 -15.93
C VAL A 117 0.74 10.44 -15.94
N ILE A 118 1.38 10.15 -17.06
CA ILE A 118 2.25 8.98 -17.26
C ILE A 118 3.56 9.37 -17.95
N CYS A 119 4.53 8.47 -17.87
CA CYS A 119 5.76 8.49 -18.65
C CYS A 119 6.06 7.08 -19.20
N GLY A 120 7.11 6.93 -19.98
CA GLY A 120 7.47 5.64 -20.59
C GLY A 120 7.68 4.49 -19.57
N GLU A 121 8.08 4.81 -18.34
CA GLU A 121 8.31 3.83 -17.28
C GLU A 121 7.05 3.52 -16.45
N SER A 122 5.98 4.32 -16.56
CA SER A 122 4.82 4.25 -15.66
C SER A 122 4.13 2.90 -15.66
N TYR A 123 4.03 2.23 -16.82
CA TYR A 123 3.45 0.89 -16.89
C TYR A 123 4.24 -0.13 -16.07
N ALA A 124 5.56 -0.18 -16.26
CA ALA A 124 6.43 -1.09 -15.51
C ALA A 124 6.40 -0.81 -14.01
N VAL A 125 6.43 0.48 -13.64
CA VAL A 125 6.34 0.92 -12.23
C VAL A 125 5.00 0.53 -11.61
N ALA A 126 3.89 0.69 -12.32
CA ALA A 126 2.56 0.31 -11.84
C ALA A 126 2.41 -1.20 -11.63
N LEU A 127 3.02 -2.03 -12.50
CA LEU A 127 3.09 -3.48 -12.30
C LEU A 127 3.89 -3.84 -11.04
N GLU A 128 4.99 -3.13 -10.80
CA GLU A 128 5.83 -3.33 -9.62
C GLU A 128 5.12 -2.87 -8.33
N ALA A 129 4.34 -1.77 -8.40
CA ALA A 129 3.55 -1.30 -7.27
C ALA A 129 2.49 -2.33 -6.86
N ALA A 130 1.68 -2.78 -7.80
CA ALA A 130 0.64 -3.78 -7.56
C ALA A 130 1.24 -5.12 -7.08
N GLY A 131 2.32 -5.58 -7.73
CA GLY A 131 3.01 -6.81 -7.36
C GLY A 131 3.70 -6.74 -6.01
N GLY A 132 4.28 -5.59 -5.67
CA GLY A 132 4.85 -5.34 -4.35
C GLY A 132 3.80 -5.41 -3.24
N VAL A 133 2.61 -4.84 -3.46
CA VAL A 133 1.50 -4.96 -2.50
C VAL A 133 1.06 -6.43 -2.36
N CYS A 134 1.01 -7.20 -3.45
CA CYS A 134 0.76 -8.64 -3.37
C CYS A 134 1.86 -9.38 -2.57
N SER A 135 3.13 -8.96 -2.69
CA SER A 135 4.22 -9.52 -1.88
C SER A 135 4.05 -9.21 -0.38
N ALA A 136 3.48 -8.04 -0.04
CA ALA A 136 3.12 -7.72 1.35
C ALA A 136 1.95 -8.59 1.85
N VAL A 137 0.95 -8.86 1.01
CA VAL A 137 -0.11 -9.84 1.31
C VAL A 137 0.50 -11.22 1.60
N ASP A 138 1.44 -11.67 0.75
CA ASP A 138 2.14 -12.94 0.97
C ASP A 138 2.87 -12.96 2.32
N ALA A 139 3.60 -11.90 2.65
CA ALA A 139 4.33 -11.82 3.92
C ALA A 139 3.40 -11.95 5.13
N VAL A 140 2.21 -11.36 5.07
CA VAL A 140 1.25 -11.39 6.17
C VAL A 140 0.53 -12.76 6.26
N PHE A 141 0.13 -13.35 5.13
CA PHE A 141 -0.54 -14.65 5.15
C PHE A 141 0.41 -15.82 5.43
N GLU A 142 1.68 -15.69 5.03
CA GLU A 142 2.73 -16.68 5.32
C GLU A 142 3.36 -16.47 6.71
N GLU A 143 2.79 -15.59 7.52
CA GLU A 143 3.24 -15.30 8.89
C GLU A 143 4.71 -14.83 9.00
N LYS A 144 5.22 -14.19 7.93
CA LYS A 144 6.53 -13.53 7.92
C LYS A 144 6.48 -12.14 8.56
N ALA A 145 5.29 -11.56 8.60
CA ALA A 145 4.96 -10.32 9.27
C ALA A 145 3.49 -10.37 9.73
N LYS A 146 3.14 -9.64 10.78
CA LYS A 146 1.74 -9.51 11.25
C LYS A 146 0.98 -8.45 10.48
N ASN A 147 1.66 -7.38 10.09
CA ASN A 147 1.12 -6.28 9.30
C ASN A 147 2.20 -5.73 8.35
N ALA A 148 1.79 -4.87 7.42
CA ALA A 148 2.72 -4.26 6.47
C ALA A 148 2.28 -2.84 6.08
N PHE A 149 3.26 -1.95 5.84
CA PHE A 149 3.07 -0.70 5.14
C PHE A 149 3.78 -0.71 3.79
N CYS A 150 3.04 -0.38 2.73
CA CYS A 150 3.52 -0.36 1.35
C CYS A 150 3.64 1.08 0.85
N ALA A 151 4.85 1.63 0.85
CA ALA A 151 5.16 2.93 0.27
C ALA A 151 5.35 2.79 -1.24
N VAL A 152 4.26 2.77 -1.99
CA VAL A 152 4.23 2.55 -3.44
C VAL A 152 3.79 3.80 -4.21
N ARG A 153 4.15 3.88 -5.47
CA ARG A 153 3.70 4.82 -6.51
C ARG A 153 3.65 4.09 -7.85
N PRO A 154 2.70 4.47 -8.75
CA PRO A 154 1.58 5.40 -8.59
C PRO A 154 0.54 4.91 -7.57
N PRO A 155 -0.33 5.81 -7.04
CA PRO A 155 -1.46 5.43 -6.20
C PRO A 155 -2.52 4.64 -6.99
N GLY A 156 -3.57 4.15 -6.31
CA GLY A 156 -4.48 3.19 -6.94
C GLY A 156 -5.97 3.42 -6.73
N HIS A 157 -6.44 3.99 -5.63
CA HIS A 157 -7.84 3.92 -5.19
C HIS A 157 -8.86 4.58 -6.15
N HIS A 158 -8.43 5.46 -7.04
CA HIS A 158 -9.30 6.06 -8.07
C HIS A 158 -9.41 5.23 -9.35
N ALA A 159 -8.45 4.31 -9.62
CA ALA A 159 -8.48 3.51 -10.85
C ALA A 159 -9.66 2.53 -10.83
N THR A 160 -10.58 2.71 -11.79
CA THR A 160 -11.72 1.80 -12.01
C THR A 160 -11.28 0.59 -12.84
N PRO A 161 -12.11 -0.45 -13.03
CA PRO A 161 -11.74 -1.59 -13.86
C PRO A 161 -11.26 -1.25 -15.27
N ASP A 162 -11.75 -0.15 -15.85
CA ASP A 162 -11.51 0.22 -17.24
C ASP A 162 -10.85 1.59 -17.42
N ARG A 163 -10.45 2.26 -16.33
CA ARG A 163 -10.02 3.65 -16.40
C ARG A 163 -9.02 4.02 -15.31
N GLY A 164 -7.89 4.65 -15.71
CA GLY A 164 -6.99 5.36 -14.81
C GLY A 164 -7.42 6.81 -14.66
N MET A 165 -7.47 7.30 -13.42
CA MET A 165 -7.84 8.68 -13.10
C MET A 165 -7.31 9.06 -11.72
N GLY A 166 -7.29 10.37 -11.37
CA GLY A 166 -6.85 10.83 -10.05
C GLY A 166 -5.42 10.41 -9.73
N PHE A 167 -4.50 10.51 -10.68
CA PHE A 167 -3.11 10.05 -10.59
C PHE A 167 -2.91 8.52 -10.51
N CYS A 168 -3.99 7.75 -10.39
CA CYS A 168 -3.96 6.29 -10.26
C CYS A 168 -3.86 5.61 -11.63
N VAL A 169 -3.04 4.54 -11.69
CA VAL A 169 -2.90 3.70 -12.89
C VAL A 169 -3.62 2.37 -12.70
N PHE A 170 -3.22 1.56 -11.73
CA PHE A 170 -3.90 0.32 -11.34
C PHE A 170 -4.33 0.41 -9.89
N ASN A 171 -5.47 -0.18 -9.55
CA ASN A 171 -6.00 -0.15 -8.19
C ASN A 171 -5.27 -1.17 -7.31
N ASN A 172 -4.19 -0.72 -6.67
CA ASN A 172 -3.30 -1.55 -5.88
C ASN A 172 -4.03 -2.31 -4.75
N VAL A 173 -4.91 -1.60 -4.01
CA VAL A 173 -5.62 -2.20 -2.87
C VAL A 173 -6.70 -3.18 -3.34
N ALA A 174 -7.41 -2.89 -4.44
CA ALA A 174 -8.40 -3.80 -4.98
C ALA A 174 -7.76 -5.08 -5.55
N ILE A 175 -6.60 -4.95 -6.23
CA ILE A 175 -5.81 -6.08 -6.70
C ILE A 175 -5.37 -6.94 -5.50
N ALA A 176 -4.88 -6.32 -4.43
CA ALA A 176 -4.46 -7.02 -3.22
C ALA A 176 -5.63 -7.80 -2.57
N ALA A 177 -6.83 -7.21 -2.52
CA ALA A 177 -8.02 -7.88 -2.02
C ALA A 177 -8.36 -9.13 -2.84
N ARG A 178 -8.42 -9.00 -4.17
CA ARG A 178 -8.67 -10.13 -5.07
C ARG A 178 -7.58 -11.18 -5.02
N TYR A 179 -6.32 -10.75 -4.90
CA TYR A 179 -5.19 -11.65 -4.76
C TYR A 179 -5.28 -12.48 -3.47
N ALA A 180 -5.60 -11.86 -2.33
CA ALA A 180 -5.80 -12.55 -1.07
C ALA A 180 -6.96 -13.58 -1.15
N GLN A 181 -8.07 -13.20 -1.78
CA GLN A 181 -9.19 -14.10 -2.01
C GLN A 181 -8.77 -15.30 -2.88
N ARG A 182 -8.07 -15.05 -3.98
CA ARG A 182 -7.70 -16.10 -4.94
C ARG A 182 -6.62 -17.05 -4.42
N LYS A 183 -5.58 -16.52 -3.76
CA LYS A 183 -4.42 -17.31 -3.34
C LYS A 183 -4.59 -17.93 -1.96
N TYR A 184 -5.19 -17.20 -1.04
CA TYR A 184 -5.28 -17.58 0.38
C TYR A 184 -6.69 -17.93 0.85
N ASN A 185 -7.69 -17.88 -0.05
CA ASN A 185 -9.09 -18.11 0.24
C ASN A 185 -9.63 -17.20 1.36
N ALA A 186 -9.18 -15.94 1.39
CA ALA A 186 -9.80 -14.94 2.26
C ALA A 186 -11.25 -14.72 1.81
N GLU A 187 -12.21 -15.11 2.62
CA GLU A 187 -13.64 -15.04 2.23
C GLU A 187 -14.19 -13.63 2.33
N ARG A 188 -13.76 -12.87 3.36
CA ARG A 188 -14.22 -11.51 3.66
C ARG A 188 -13.03 -10.58 3.82
N VAL A 189 -12.95 -9.58 2.95
CA VAL A 189 -11.91 -8.54 2.99
C VAL A 189 -12.54 -7.20 3.37
N LEU A 190 -11.95 -6.49 4.31
CA LEU A 190 -12.35 -5.13 4.64
C LEU A 190 -11.30 -4.17 4.08
N ILE A 191 -11.75 -3.15 3.35
CA ILE A 191 -10.92 -2.04 2.84
C ILE A 191 -11.42 -0.75 3.48
N ALA A 192 -10.56 -0.09 4.25
CA ALA A 192 -10.82 1.26 4.77
C ALA A 192 -9.95 2.26 4.03
N ASP A 193 -10.55 3.35 3.61
CA ASP A 193 -9.91 4.42 2.85
C ASP A 193 -10.07 5.74 3.61
N TRP A 194 -8.94 6.30 4.07
CA TRP A 194 -8.91 7.59 4.76
C TRP A 194 -8.21 8.69 3.95
N ASP A 195 -7.93 8.44 2.66
CA ASP A 195 -7.56 9.50 1.73
C ASP A 195 -8.63 10.60 1.75
N VAL A 196 -8.22 11.87 1.54
CA VAL A 196 -9.19 12.99 1.53
C VAL A 196 -10.13 12.91 0.34
N HIS A 197 -9.77 12.18 -0.70
CA HIS A 197 -10.58 11.95 -1.88
C HIS A 197 -11.36 10.63 -1.76
N HIS A 198 -12.55 10.58 -2.33
CA HIS A 198 -13.32 9.34 -2.40
C HIS A 198 -12.63 8.28 -3.27
N GLY A 199 -12.41 7.09 -2.73
CA GLY A 199 -11.84 5.94 -3.44
C GLY A 199 -12.83 5.31 -4.42
N ASN A 200 -13.26 6.07 -5.42
CA ASN A 200 -14.30 5.67 -6.37
C ASN A 200 -13.96 4.39 -7.16
N GLY A 201 -12.69 4.18 -7.50
CA GLY A 201 -12.28 2.98 -8.23
C GLY A 201 -12.42 1.71 -7.38
N THR A 202 -12.11 1.79 -6.09
CA THR A 202 -12.31 0.70 -5.14
C THR A 202 -13.81 0.44 -4.94
N GLN A 203 -14.62 1.50 -4.73
CA GLN A 203 -16.08 1.38 -4.68
C GLN A 203 -16.64 0.69 -5.91
N ASP A 204 -16.30 1.19 -7.12
CA ASP A 204 -16.83 0.66 -8.38
C ASP A 204 -16.47 -0.83 -8.56
N THR A 205 -15.26 -1.23 -8.16
CA THR A 205 -14.78 -2.61 -8.27
C THR A 205 -15.60 -3.59 -7.43
N PHE A 206 -16.05 -3.14 -6.25
CA PHE A 206 -16.73 -4.01 -5.28
C PHE A 206 -18.20 -3.67 -5.04
N TYR A 207 -18.79 -2.75 -5.80
CA TYR A 207 -20.13 -2.23 -5.53
C TYR A 207 -21.25 -3.29 -5.50
N THR A 208 -21.05 -4.39 -6.24
CA THR A 208 -22.01 -5.51 -6.30
C THR A 208 -21.47 -6.78 -5.62
N ASP A 209 -20.43 -6.68 -4.80
CA ASP A 209 -19.74 -7.83 -4.21
C ASP A 209 -19.74 -7.76 -2.68
N GLY A 210 -20.58 -8.56 -2.04
CA GLY A 210 -20.68 -8.62 -0.58
C GLY A 210 -19.52 -9.33 0.13
N SER A 211 -18.52 -9.86 -0.60
CA SER A 211 -17.31 -10.44 0.00
C SER A 211 -16.26 -9.39 0.38
N VAL A 212 -16.42 -8.14 -0.09
CA VAL A 212 -15.54 -7.02 0.23
C VAL A 212 -16.35 -5.88 0.84
N PHE A 213 -16.04 -5.54 2.08
CA PHE A 213 -16.59 -4.36 2.75
C PHE A 213 -15.67 -3.17 2.48
N PHE A 214 -16.20 -2.12 1.86
CA PHE A 214 -15.47 -0.88 1.57
C PHE A 214 -16.03 0.28 2.38
N MET A 215 -15.15 1.01 3.08
CA MET A 215 -15.47 2.28 3.70
C MET A 215 -14.54 3.38 3.22
N SER A 216 -15.09 4.55 2.91
CA SER A 216 -14.32 5.77 2.60
C SER A 216 -14.80 6.95 3.44
N THR A 217 -13.86 7.62 4.13
CA THR A 217 -14.05 8.97 4.64
C THR A 217 -13.43 9.93 3.65
N HIS A 218 -14.17 10.95 3.19
CA HIS A 218 -13.65 11.86 2.17
C HIS A 218 -14.29 13.23 2.26
N GLN A 219 -13.59 14.24 1.73
CA GLN A 219 -14.11 15.58 1.67
C GLN A 219 -15.18 15.72 0.57
N SER A 220 -16.28 16.36 0.90
CA SER A 220 -17.34 16.69 -0.07
C SER A 220 -17.85 18.13 0.16
N PRO A 221 -17.90 18.97 -0.92
CA PRO A 221 -17.52 18.65 -2.31
C PRO A 221 -16.01 18.64 -2.52
N LEU A 222 -15.48 17.61 -3.20
CA LEU A 222 -14.11 17.52 -3.68
C LEU A 222 -14.06 16.53 -4.86
N TYR A 223 -12.91 16.41 -5.56
CA TYR A 223 -12.66 15.35 -6.56
C TYR A 223 -12.87 13.96 -5.94
N PRO A 224 -13.44 12.97 -6.65
CA PRO A 224 -13.98 13.03 -8.01
C PRO A 224 -15.46 13.43 -8.06
N GLY A 225 -16.09 13.84 -6.94
CA GLY A 225 -17.48 14.26 -6.85
C GLY A 225 -18.48 13.10 -6.69
N THR A 226 -18.00 11.94 -6.23
CA THR A 226 -18.76 10.72 -5.94
C THR A 226 -18.70 10.38 -4.45
N GLY A 227 -19.26 9.26 -4.02
CA GLY A 227 -19.22 8.81 -2.62
C GLY A 227 -20.33 9.39 -1.77
N LYS A 228 -21.57 9.39 -2.26
CA LYS A 228 -22.71 9.85 -1.46
C LYS A 228 -23.01 8.82 -0.36
N ILE A 229 -23.53 9.31 0.76
CA ILE A 229 -23.88 8.48 1.92
C ILE A 229 -24.91 7.40 1.58
N GLU A 230 -25.74 7.63 0.55
CA GLU A 230 -26.76 6.72 0.08
C GLU A 230 -26.20 5.61 -0.83
N GLU A 231 -24.95 5.73 -1.29
CA GLU A 231 -24.28 4.71 -2.08
C GLU A 231 -23.76 3.60 -1.15
N THR A 232 -24.59 2.58 -0.94
CA THR A 232 -24.34 1.51 0.06
C THR A 232 -24.03 0.15 -0.57
N GLY A 233 -23.84 0.09 -1.89
CA GLY A 233 -23.71 -1.15 -2.65
C GLY A 233 -24.98 -1.50 -3.41
N ALA A 234 -24.94 -2.57 -4.18
CA ALA A 234 -26.10 -3.10 -4.92
C ALA A 234 -26.00 -4.62 -5.08
N GLY A 235 -27.15 -5.29 -5.27
CA GLY A 235 -27.19 -6.74 -5.45
C GLY A 235 -26.60 -7.49 -4.26
N ASP A 236 -25.63 -8.37 -4.50
CA ASP A 236 -24.95 -9.13 -3.42
C ASP A 236 -24.08 -8.21 -2.54
N GLY A 237 -23.70 -7.01 -3.02
CA GLY A 237 -22.94 -6.02 -2.30
C GLY A 237 -23.78 -5.00 -1.52
N GLU A 238 -25.09 -5.15 -1.47
CA GLU A 238 -25.95 -4.23 -0.71
C GLU A 238 -25.57 -4.20 0.78
N GLY A 239 -25.26 -3.00 1.30
CA GLY A 239 -24.77 -2.79 2.66
C GLY A 239 -23.27 -3.05 2.86
N ALA A 240 -22.51 -3.43 1.82
CA ALA A 240 -21.07 -3.64 1.89
C ALA A 240 -20.24 -2.40 1.48
N THR A 241 -20.88 -1.29 1.12
CA THR A 241 -20.25 0.00 0.89
C THR A 241 -20.69 1.01 1.94
N MET A 242 -19.75 1.76 2.52
CA MET A 242 -20.01 2.78 3.53
C MET A 242 -19.27 4.08 3.20
N ASN A 243 -20.00 5.08 2.77
CA ASN A 243 -19.45 6.41 2.50
C ASN A 243 -19.70 7.38 3.65
N ARG A 244 -18.66 8.13 4.03
CA ARG A 244 -18.69 9.17 5.06
C ARG A 244 -18.11 10.46 4.49
N PRO A 245 -18.91 11.21 3.69
CA PRO A 245 -18.52 12.52 3.19
C PRO A 245 -18.56 13.55 4.33
N PHE A 246 -17.49 14.35 4.44
CA PHE A 246 -17.37 15.43 5.40
C PHE A 246 -17.07 16.77 4.69
N PRO A 247 -17.47 17.92 5.26
CA PRO A 247 -17.08 19.22 4.72
C PRO A 247 -15.60 19.50 4.97
N ALA A 248 -15.04 20.46 4.25
CA ALA A 248 -13.73 21.03 4.55
C ALA A 248 -13.63 21.47 6.03
N GLY A 249 -12.47 21.25 6.65
CA GLY A 249 -12.23 21.53 8.06
C GLY A 249 -12.57 20.37 9.01
N ALA A 250 -13.06 19.23 8.51
CA ALA A 250 -13.23 18.04 9.34
C ALA A 250 -11.86 17.55 9.81
N GLY A 251 -11.74 17.26 11.10
CA GLY A 251 -10.48 16.89 11.75
C GLY A 251 -10.57 15.54 12.47
N ASN A 252 -9.70 15.37 13.47
CA ASN A 252 -9.60 14.11 14.24
C ASN A 252 -10.96 13.65 14.76
N SER A 253 -11.77 14.57 15.30
CA SER A 253 -13.05 14.22 15.93
C SER A 253 -14.02 13.54 14.96
N GLU A 254 -14.17 14.10 13.77
CA GLU A 254 -15.12 13.63 12.76
C GLU A 254 -14.60 12.34 12.09
N ILE A 255 -13.33 12.36 11.67
CA ILE A 255 -12.76 11.22 10.92
C ILE A 255 -12.58 10.01 11.83
N ILE A 256 -12.00 10.17 13.01
CA ILE A 256 -11.84 9.08 13.99
C ILE A 256 -13.21 8.59 14.46
N GLY A 257 -14.17 9.50 14.67
CA GLY A 257 -15.55 9.16 15.02
C GLY A 257 -16.18 8.20 14.00
N ALA A 258 -16.02 8.46 12.70
CA ALA A 258 -16.51 7.57 11.64
C ALA A 258 -15.88 6.18 11.69
N PHE A 259 -14.57 6.08 11.98
CA PHE A 259 -13.91 4.78 12.14
C PHE A 259 -14.34 4.05 13.41
N ARG A 260 -14.44 4.76 14.54
CA ARG A 260 -14.77 4.16 15.84
C ARG A 260 -16.23 3.78 15.97
N ASP A 261 -17.14 4.71 15.58
CA ASP A 261 -18.56 4.60 15.87
C ASP A 261 -19.36 3.93 14.72
N ASP A 262 -18.84 3.99 13.47
CA ASP A 262 -19.51 3.38 12.31
C ASP A 262 -18.75 2.15 11.80
N LEU A 263 -17.45 2.27 11.47
CA LEU A 263 -16.70 1.18 10.84
C LEU A 263 -16.44 0.00 11.80
N LEU A 264 -15.98 0.25 13.01
CA LEU A 264 -15.64 -0.81 13.96
C LEU A 264 -16.85 -1.71 14.32
N PRO A 265 -18.05 -1.17 14.57
CA PRO A 265 -19.26 -2.00 14.73
C PRO A 265 -19.62 -2.79 13.46
N ALA A 266 -19.51 -2.17 12.27
CA ALA A 266 -19.75 -2.83 10.99
C ALA A 266 -18.74 -3.96 10.74
N ALA A 267 -17.47 -3.74 11.04
CA ALA A 267 -16.41 -4.74 10.93
C ALA A 267 -16.65 -5.94 11.86
N ARG A 268 -17.14 -5.70 13.08
CA ARG A 268 -17.53 -6.78 14.01
C ARG A 268 -18.69 -7.63 13.48
N ALA A 269 -19.63 -7.03 12.74
CA ALA A 269 -20.71 -7.73 12.08
C ALA A 269 -20.23 -8.48 10.83
N PHE A 270 -19.40 -7.83 10.01
CA PHE A 270 -18.85 -8.37 8.77
C PHE A 270 -17.82 -9.47 9.00
N ARG A 271 -17.00 -9.37 10.06
CA ARG A 271 -15.97 -10.34 10.48
C ARG A 271 -14.92 -10.58 9.38
N PRO A 272 -14.10 -9.58 9.02
CA PRO A 272 -13.13 -9.71 7.96
C PRO A 272 -12.03 -10.73 8.30
N ASP A 273 -11.63 -11.54 7.32
CA ASP A 273 -10.49 -12.45 7.42
C ASP A 273 -9.17 -11.73 7.11
N PHE A 274 -9.27 -10.60 6.41
CA PHE A 274 -8.16 -9.77 6.01
C PHE A 274 -8.57 -8.29 5.94
N THR A 275 -7.68 -7.40 6.37
CA THR A 275 -7.92 -5.96 6.41
C THR A 275 -6.91 -5.23 5.55
N LEU A 276 -7.39 -4.30 4.73
CA LEU A 276 -6.60 -3.42 3.89
C LEU A 276 -6.88 -1.95 4.23
N ILE A 277 -5.88 -1.11 4.05
CA ILE A 277 -6.02 0.34 4.19
C ILE A 277 -5.54 1.01 2.90
N SER A 278 -6.38 1.83 2.26
CA SER A 278 -5.96 2.88 1.36
C SER A 278 -5.52 4.07 2.21
N ALA A 279 -4.21 4.15 2.43
CA ALA A 279 -3.62 5.11 3.35
C ALA A 279 -3.18 6.37 2.62
N GLY A 280 -4.14 7.22 2.28
CA GLY A 280 -3.87 8.60 1.88
C GLY A 280 -3.51 9.46 3.09
N PHE A 281 -2.51 10.30 2.96
CA PHE A 281 -2.12 11.26 4.00
C PHE A 281 -2.42 12.70 3.59
N ASP A 282 -3.24 12.90 2.57
CA ASP A 282 -3.78 14.19 2.14
C ASP A 282 -5.02 14.65 2.96
N SER A 283 -5.57 13.77 3.80
CA SER A 283 -6.49 14.14 4.88
C SER A 283 -5.77 14.86 6.05
N ARG A 284 -4.42 14.95 5.99
CA ARG A 284 -3.63 15.65 6.98
C ARG A 284 -3.80 17.17 6.87
N VAL A 285 -3.77 17.84 8.02
CA VAL A 285 -3.68 19.29 8.10
C VAL A 285 -2.51 19.81 7.26
N ASP A 286 -2.70 20.95 6.57
CA ASP A 286 -1.72 21.57 5.66
C ASP A 286 -1.43 20.80 4.35
N ASP A 287 -2.26 19.84 3.95
CA ASP A 287 -2.13 19.26 2.61
C ASP A 287 -2.63 20.22 1.53
N PRO A 288 -1.92 20.38 0.41
CA PRO A 288 -2.32 21.35 -0.63
C PRO A 288 -3.52 20.91 -1.46
N LEU A 289 -3.94 19.63 -1.44
CA LEU A 289 -5.05 19.11 -2.26
C LEU A 289 -6.30 18.76 -1.43
N GLY A 290 -6.18 18.73 -0.11
CA GLY A 290 -7.28 18.50 0.82
C GLY A 290 -7.47 19.68 1.77
N SER A 291 -8.60 19.66 2.48
CA SER A 291 -8.88 20.66 3.53
C SER A 291 -9.38 19.95 4.79
N PHE A 292 -9.06 18.70 4.99
CA PHE A 292 -9.21 18.04 6.28
C PHE A 292 -8.11 18.49 7.25
N GLU A 293 -8.35 18.33 8.53
CA GLU A 293 -7.46 18.77 9.59
C GLU A 293 -7.06 17.61 10.51
N VAL A 294 -6.82 16.42 9.94
CA VAL A 294 -6.27 15.29 10.68
C VAL A 294 -4.79 15.55 10.97
N ASP A 295 -4.38 15.47 12.22
CA ASP A 295 -2.98 15.61 12.62
C ASP A 295 -2.26 14.24 12.74
N ASP A 296 -0.99 14.28 13.11
CA ASP A 296 -0.17 13.08 13.19
C ASP A 296 -0.67 12.11 14.29
N ASP A 297 -1.26 12.63 15.39
CA ASP A 297 -1.87 11.80 16.44
C ASP A 297 -3.20 11.19 15.97
N GLY A 298 -3.94 11.88 15.11
CA GLY A 298 -5.13 11.34 14.45
C GLY A 298 -4.83 10.11 13.60
N PHE A 299 -3.72 10.10 12.85
CA PHE A 299 -3.30 8.92 12.10
C PHE A 299 -2.86 7.76 13.01
N ARG A 300 -2.28 8.03 14.20
CA ARG A 300 -2.03 6.97 15.20
C ARG A 300 -3.34 6.32 15.64
N GLU A 301 -4.31 7.12 16.04
CA GLU A 301 -5.59 6.62 16.53
C GLU A 301 -6.38 5.88 15.45
N LEU A 302 -6.38 6.36 14.19
CA LEU A 302 -6.94 5.63 13.06
C LEU A 302 -6.27 4.26 12.87
N THR A 303 -4.95 4.21 13.03
CA THR A 303 -4.17 2.96 12.91
C THR A 303 -4.52 1.99 14.03
N GLU A 304 -4.63 2.46 15.28
CA GLU A 304 -5.06 1.64 16.42
C GLU A 304 -6.44 1.00 16.17
N ILE A 305 -7.40 1.78 15.66
CA ILE A 305 -8.74 1.27 15.32
C ILE A 305 -8.66 0.20 14.22
N MET A 306 -7.83 0.42 13.19
CA MET A 306 -7.67 -0.56 12.11
C MET A 306 -6.98 -1.84 12.58
N LEU A 307 -6.04 -1.74 13.51
CA LEU A 307 -5.44 -2.91 14.18
C LEU A 307 -6.47 -3.67 15.01
N GLU A 308 -7.36 -2.97 15.75
CA GLU A 308 -8.47 -3.62 16.45
C GLU A 308 -9.40 -4.35 15.48
N ILE A 309 -9.76 -3.71 14.35
CA ILE A 309 -10.58 -4.32 13.30
C ILE A 309 -9.91 -5.59 12.74
N ALA A 310 -8.62 -5.55 12.45
CA ALA A 310 -7.89 -6.71 11.93
C ALA A 310 -7.89 -7.89 12.90
N HIS A 311 -7.96 -7.63 14.22
CA HIS A 311 -8.07 -8.66 15.25
C HIS A 311 -9.48 -9.20 15.48
N VAL A 312 -10.52 -8.58 14.93
CA VAL A 312 -11.92 -9.06 15.11
C VAL A 312 -12.09 -10.52 14.68
N SER A 313 -11.55 -10.90 13.54
CA SER A 313 -11.60 -12.27 13.03
C SER A 313 -10.40 -12.65 12.14
N GLY A 314 -9.64 -11.69 11.64
CA GLY A 314 -8.54 -11.87 10.70
C GLY A 314 -7.19 -12.28 11.33
N GLY A 315 -7.14 -12.46 12.64
CA GLY A 315 -5.89 -12.82 13.35
C GLY A 315 -4.83 -11.71 13.29
N GLY A 316 -5.25 -10.44 13.12
CA GLY A 316 -4.38 -9.28 13.05
C GLY A 316 -3.80 -8.99 11.66
N ARG A 317 -4.21 -9.72 10.61
CA ARG A 317 -3.70 -9.52 9.24
C ARG A 317 -4.13 -8.19 8.66
N LEU A 318 -3.15 -7.31 8.45
CA LEU A 318 -3.37 -5.96 7.93
C LEU A 318 -2.27 -5.58 6.94
N VAL A 319 -2.66 -5.04 5.77
CA VAL A 319 -1.74 -4.41 4.81
C VAL A 319 -2.25 -3.00 4.50
N SER A 320 -1.38 -2.02 4.73
CA SER A 320 -1.64 -0.60 4.44
C SER A 320 -0.90 -0.18 3.18
N VAL A 321 -1.58 0.51 2.28
CA VAL A 321 -1.09 0.89 0.95
C VAL A 321 -1.16 2.41 0.81
N LEU A 322 -0.03 3.04 0.51
CA LEU A 322 0.04 4.49 0.29
C LEU A 322 -0.82 4.91 -0.91
N GLU A 323 -1.63 5.93 -0.70
CA GLU A 323 -2.39 6.62 -1.75
C GLU A 323 -1.92 8.09 -1.87
N GLY A 324 -2.75 9.07 -1.55
CA GLY A 324 -2.44 10.49 -1.58
C GLY A 324 -1.56 11.00 -0.44
N GLY A 325 -1.43 12.30 -0.37
CA GLY A 325 -0.58 13.05 0.55
C GLY A 325 0.51 13.82 -0.20
N TYR A 326 0.39 15.16 -0.23
CA TYR A 326 1.13 16.01 -1.15
C TYR A 326 1.94 17.11 -0.46
N ASN A 327 1.77 17.29 0.85
CA ASN A 327 2.71 18.03 1.68
C ASN A 327 3.91 17.13 1.99
N ILE A 328 5.07 17.40 1.40
CA ILE A 328 6.25 16.51 1.45
C ILE A 328 6.76 16.24 2.87
N GLU A 329 6.72 17.25 3.75
CA GLU A 329 7.10 17.07 5.15
C GLU A 329 5.95 16.44 5.96
N GLY A 330 4.72 16.84 5.66
CA GLY A 330 3.51 16.34 6.30
C GLY A 330 3.31 14.84 6.09
N ILE A 331 3.40 14.37 4.83
CA ILE A 331 3.25 12.95 4.49
C ILE A 331 4.29 12.07 5.21
N ALA A 332 5.52 12.56 5.34
CA ALA A 332 6.58 11.81 6.03
C ALA A 332 6.27 11.64 7.52
N ARG A 333 5.76 12.70 8.19
CA ARG A 333 5.38 12.65 9.61
C ARG A 333 4.16 11.75 9.84
N ALA A 334 3.14 11.90 9.00
CA ALA A 334 1.94 11.08 9.11
C ALA A 334 2.23 9.59 8.86
N ALA A 335 3.04 9.28 7.85
CA ALA A 335 3.49 7.92 7.59
C ALA A 335 4.33 7.34 8.74
N GLU A 336 5.22 8.13 9.36
CA GLU A 336 5.96 7.70 10.55
C GLU A 336 5.01 7.40 11.72
N ALA A 337 4.04 8.27 11.98
CA ALA A 337 3.05 8.08 13.03
C ALA A 337 2.25 6.78 12.82
N HIS A 338 1.82 6.52 11.57
CA HIS A 338 1.14 5.30 11.17
C HIS A 338 2.02 4.05 11.35
N VAL A 339 3.25 4.05 10.82
CA VAL A 339 4.14 2.89 10.88
C VAL A 339 4.63 2.61 12.29
N ASP A 340 4.89 3.65 13.09
CA ASP A 340 5.23 3.52 14.51
C ASP A 340 4.13 2.80 15.30
N GLU A 341 2.85 3.05 14.98
CA GLU A 341 1.73 2.37 15.60
C GLU A 341 1.56 0.93 15.11
N LEU A 342 1.77 0.69 13.81
CA LEU A 342 1.83 -0.68 13.27
C LEU A 342 2.94 -1.51 13.93
N PHE A 343 4.08 -0.89 14.19
CA PHE A 343 5.25 -1.54 14.79
C PHE A 343 5.03 -1.93 16.25
N LYS A 344 4.30 -1.13 17.02
CA LYS A 344 3.99 -1.37 18.43
C LYS A 344 2.94 -2.46 18.66
N ALA A 345 2.10 -2.74 17.66
CA ALA A 345 1.01 -3.71 17.77
C ALA A 345 1.55 -5.17 17.80
#